data_d02db9c1da7fd67e05879f33491e7469
#
_entry.id   d02db9c1da7fd67e05879f33491e7469
#
_cell.length_a   1.000
_cell.length_b   1.000
_cell.length_c   1.000
_cell.angle_alpha   90.00
_cell.angle_beta   90.00
_cell.angle_gamma   90.00
#
_symmetry.space_group_name_H-M   'P 1'
#
loop_
_entity.id
_entity.type
_entity.pdbx_description
1 polymer ?
#
loop_
_entity_poly.entity_id
_entity_poly.type
_entity_poly.pdbx_seq_one_letter_code
_entity_poly.pdbx_strand_id
1 'polypeptide(L)'
;MCETLATTSRKGDILLSLSLIGLITILFIVALLISGKVTPIVAMVIPPILGAFIAGYSFTEIGGFFGNGVSSVINVAIMFIFAIIFFGIMQDVGLFDPLINKMVAFSRGSVITVSVGTVLVAAIAHLDGSGASTFLITIPSLLPVYKRLQMNPYLLLLLVGGSASIMNMIPWAGPLGRTATVLEADVTELWQPLIPIQIIGMVLMLGLAVLLGIREKRRIIRKYGSLEVAATLEAPAAAAPDASASVQNGPANGLARPQLLWVNACLAIAVVGVLVAGIIPAGLAFMIGVSIALPLNFFKVNDQMERLRAHAPNALTMASIILAAGLFLGILNGTGMLTAIANDAVTILPGSIAPYLHIIVGLLGVPFDLILSTDAYYFALLPVVDQIASGFGVASLSTAYAMVIGNIVGTFVSPLSPALWLALGLAGLEMGRHIRYSLFWIWGISIVLVITAIFMGII
;
A
#
# COMPACT_ATOMS: atom_id res chain seq x y z
N MET A 1 25.24 50.03 -3.85
CA MET A 1 24.30 49.98 -4.98
C MET A 1 25.10 49.83 -6.26
N CYS A 2 25.80 48.70 -6.45
CA CYS A 2 26.56 48.32 -7.66
C CYS A 2 27.34 47.03 -7.44
N GLU A 3 26.67 45.93 -7.05
CA GLU A 3 27.34 44.61 -6.95
C GLU A 3 26.39 43.40 -7.15
N THR A 4 25.25 43.61 -7.82
CA THR A 4 24.25 42.52 -8.01
C THR A 4 23.90 42.25 -9.48
N LEU A 5 24.81 42.55 -10.43
CA LEU A 5 24.56 42.35 -11.87
C LEU A 5 25.71 41.67 -12.64
N ALA A 6 26.46 40.79 -12.03
CA ALA A 6 27.62 40.16 -12.70
C ALA A 6 27.67 38.61 -12.56
N THR A 7 26.54 37.89 -12.63
CA THR A 7 26.56 36.40 -12.71
C THR A 7 25.68 35.82 -13.81
N THR A 8 25.27 36.58 -14.81
CA THR A 8 24.47 36.09 -15.94
C THR A 8 25.18 36.28 -17.28
N SER A 9 26.42 35.77 -17.45
CA SER A 9 27.01 35.63 -18.79
C SER A 9 28.24 34.72 -18.77
N ARG A 10 28.04 33.45 -18.63
CA ARG A 10 28.95 32.39 -19.10
C ARG A 10 28.19 31.09 -19.18
N LYS A 11 27.78 30.72 -20.41
CA LYS A 11 27.78 29.36 -20.95
C LYS A 11 26.81 29.27 -22.11
N GLY A 12 27.24 29.69 -23.25
CA GLY A 12 26.63 29.33 -24.55
C GLY A 12 27.15 27.97 -25.02
N ASP A 13 27.03 26.92 -24.22
CA ASP A 13 27.13 25.54 -24.65
C ASP A 13 25.82 24.86 -24.24
N ILE A 14 25.32 23.95 -25.04
CA ILE A 14 24.05 23.22 -24.91
C ILE A 14 23.89 22.69 -23.47
N LEU A 15 23.59 23.58 -22.52
CA LEU A 15 23.21 23.23 -21.18
C LEU A 15 21.77 22.75 -21.28
N LEU A 16 21.58 21.44 -21.15
CA LEU A 16 20.27 20.85 -20.87
C LEU A 16 19.60 21.72 -19.79
N SER A 17 18.38 22.20 -20.05
CA SER A 17 17.67 22.98 -19.04
C SER A 17 17.54 22.14 -17.75
N LEU A 18 17.53 22.78 -16.59
CA LEU A 18 17.40 22.10 -15.30
C LEU A 18 16.12 21.23 -15.26
N SER A 19 15.05 21.72 -15.89
CA SER A 19 13.81 20.98 -16.10
C SER A 19 14.02 19.69 -16.92
N LEU A 20 14.78 19.77 -18.01
CA LEU A 20 15.04 18.60 -18.85
C LEU A 20 15.91 17.58 -18.13
N ILE A 21 16.93 17.99 -17.37
CA ILE A 21 17.75 17.09 -16.54
C ILE A 21 16.85 16.41 -15.50
N GLY A 22 16.02 17.16 -14.80
CA GLY A 22 15.08 16.63 -13.81
C GLY A 22 14.09 15.64 -14.43
N LEU A 23 13.49 15.98 -15.57
CA LEU A 23 12.56 15.11 -16.28
C LEU A 23 13.22 13.82 -16.74
N ILE A 24 14.40 13.88 -17.34
CA ILE A 24 15.18 12.69 -17.75
C ILE A 24 15.50 11.83 -16.52
N THR A 25 15.92 12.45 -15.41
CA THR A 25 16.22 11.75 -14.16
C THR A 25 14.98 10.99 -13.65
N ILE A 26 13.82 11.64 -13.58
CA ILE A 26 12.57 11.02 -13.15
C ILE A 26 12.14 9.89 -14.10
N LEU A 27 12.15 10.14 -15.42
CA LEU A 27 11.80 9.12 -16.41
C LEU A 27 12.74 7.92 -16.35
N PHE A 28 14.03 8.13 -16.10
CA PHE A 28 14.99 7.06 -15.94
C PHE A 28 14.75 6.24 -14.67
N ILE A 29 14.41 6.90 -13.54
CA ILE A 29 14.00 6.21 -12.31
C ILE A 29 12.76 5.34 -12.57
N VAL A 30 11.72 5.92 -13.21
CA VAL A 30 10.49 5.20 -13.55
C VAL A 30 10.80 4.00 -14.44
N ALA A 31 11.64 4.17 -15.47
CA ALA A 31 12.04 3.07 -16.35
C ALA A 31 12.79 1.95 -15.60
N LEU A 32 13.68 2.30 -14.67
CA LEU A 32 14.37 1.34 -13.81
C LEU A 32 13.40 0.58 -12.91
N LEU A 33 12.45 1.28 -12.27
CA LEU A 33 11.44 0.66 -11.39
C LEU A 33 10.50 -0.26 -12.18
N ILE A 34 10.06 0.15 -13.37
CA ILE A 34 9.22 -0.69 -14.25
C ILE A 34 10.01 -1.92 -14.74
N SER A 35 11.30 -1.78 -15.02
CA SER A 35 12.11 -2.91 -15.50
C SER A 35 12.19 -4.07 -14.51
N GLY A 36 12.01 -3.80 -13.20
CA GLY A 36 12.16 -4.78 -12.13
C GLY A 36 13.57 -5.37 -11.98
N LYS A 37 14.57 -4.83 -12.70
CA LYS A 37 15.95 -5.33 -12.69
C LYS A 37 16.79 -4.78 -11.55
N VAL A 38 16.34 -3.72 -10.90
CA VAL A 38 17.01 -3.07 -9.77
C VAL A 38 16.01 -2.84 -8.63
N THR A 39 16.53 -2.79 -7.41
CA THR A 39 15.70 -2.45 -6.25
C THR A 39 15.30 -0.97 -6.27
N PRO A 40 14.19 -0.60 -5.61
CA PRO A 40 13.80 0.81 -5.47
C PRO A 40 14.92 1.68 -4.88
N ILE A 41 15.73 1.13 -3.96
CA ILE A 41 16.87 1.84 -3.37
C ILE A 41 17.87 2.27 -4.45
N VAL A 42 18.27 1.37 -5.35
CA VAL A 42 19.22 1.68 -6.42
C VAL A 42 18.64 2.72 -7.38
N ALA A 43 17.36 2.59 -7.74
CA ALA A 43 16.68 3.51 -8.63
C ALA A 43 16.54 4.92 -8.05
N MET A 44 16.36 5.05 -6.73
CA MET A 44 16.17 6.36 -6.06
C MET A 44 17.47 6.98 -5.56
N VAL A 45 18.60 6.27 -5.59
CA VAL A 45 19.90 6.79 -5.13
C VAL A 45 20.79 7.20 -6.32
N ILE A 46 21.04 6.29 -7.24
CA ILE A 46 22.05 6.52 -8.28
C ILE A 46 21.62 7.58 -9.32
N PRO A 47 20.43 7.50 -9.96
CA PRO A 47 20.06 8.47 -10.99
C PRO A 47 19.96 9.92 -10.48
N PRO A 48 19.39 10.22 -9.29
CA PRO A 48 19.34 11.61 -8.79
C PRO A 48 20.74 12.20 -8.55
N ILE A 49 21.66 11.41 -8.00
CA ILE A 49 23.04 11.83 -7.80
C ILE A 49 23.70 12.18 -9.15
N LEU A 50 23.53 11.31 -10.16
CA LEU A 50 24.04 11.57 -11.51
C LEU A 50 23.39 12.81 -12.13
N GLY A 51 22.06 12.98 -11.97
CA GLY A 51 21.32 14.16 -12.43
C GLY A 51 21.85 15.45 -11.79
N ALA A 52 22.11 15.43 -10.48
CA ALA A 52 22.68 16.57 -9.76
C ALA A 52 24.09 16.92 -10.26
N PHE A 53 24.95 15.94 -10.54
CA PHE A 53 26.26 16.17 -11.14
C PHE A 53 26.17 16.79 -12.54
N ILE A 54 25.27 16.28 -13.39
CA ILE A 54 25.03 16.81 -14.74
C ILE A 54 24.52 18.27 -14.63
N ALA A 55 23.73 18.60 -13.60
CA ALA A 55 23.27 19.95 -13.31
C ALA A 55 24.37 20.86 -12.73
N GLY A 56 25.57 20.33 -12.42
CA GLY A 56 26.74 21.10 -11.99
C GLY A 56 26.94 21.20 -10.47
N TYR A 57 26.21 20.42 -9.67
CA TYR A 57 26.35 20.40 -8.21
C TYR A 57 27.52 19.54 -7.76
N SER A 58 28.22 19.99 -6.72
CA SER A 58 29.33 19.28 -6.09
C SER A 58 28.85 18.18 -5.12
N PHE A 59 29.76 17.27 -4.74
CA PHE A 59 29.48 16.25 -3.71
C PHE A 59 29.07 16.85 -2.37
N THR A 60 29.64 18.00 -2.00
CA THR A 60 29.31 18.67 -0.74
C THR A 60 27.87 19.19 -0.74
N GLU A 61 27.42 19.79 -1.84
CA GLU A 61 26.04 20.26 -1.99
C GLU A 61 25.07 19.07 -2.00
N ILE A 62 25.39 17.99 -2.74
CA ILE A 62 24.59 16.76 -2.75
C ILE A 62 24.51 16.16 -1.34
N GLY A 63 25.61 16.20 -0.56
CA GLY A 63 25.61 15.80 0.85
C GLY A 63 24.66 16.64 1.72
N GLY A 64 24.56 17.95 1.44
CA GLY A 64 23.59 18.84 2.08
C GLY A 64 22.14 18.46 1.71
N PHE A 65 21.86 18.21 0.45
CA PHE A 65 20.54 17.77 -0.04
C PHE A 65 20.13 16.43 0.59
N PHE A 66 21.09 15.48 0.69
CA PHE A 66 20.89 14.22 1.40
C PHE A 66 20.48 14.43 2.87
N GLY A 67 21.23 15.28 3.60
CA GLY A 67 20.93 15.56 5.00
C GLY A 67 19.52 16.11 5.22
N ASN A 68 19.13 17.08 4.39
CA ASN A 68 17.79 17.67 4.44
C ASN A 68 16.71 16.64 4.09
N GLY A 69 16.89 15.92 3.00
CA GLY A 69 15.91 14.93 2.55
C GLY A 69 15.75 13.75 3.51
N VAL A 70 16.81 13.25 4.14
CA VAL A 70 16.70 12.20 5.17
C VAL A 70 16.02 12.75 6.42
N SER A 71 16.33 13.98 6.83
CA SER A 71 15.71 14.59 8.00
C SER A 71 14.20 14.75 7.86
N SER A 72 13.70 15.03 6.65
CA SER A 72 12.25 15.18 6.41
C SER A 72 11.49 13.86 6.50
N VAL A 73 12.14 12.72 6.22
CA VAL A 73 11.46 11.41 6.16
C VAL A 73 11.77 10.48 7.35
N ILE A 74 12.68 10.87 8.25
CA ILE A 74 13.17 10.00 9.34
C ILE A 74 12.03 9.50 10.25
N ASN A 75 11.05 10.35 10.54
CA ASN A 75 9.91 9.99 11.39
C ASN A 75 9.04 8.88 10.74
N VAL A 76 8.87 8.93 9.43
CA VAL A 76 8.15 7.90 8.66
C VAL A 76 8.93 6.60 8.67
N ALA A 77 10.26 6.65 8.49
CA ALA A 77 11.11 5.45 8.56
C ALA A 77 11.06 4.78 9.95
N ILE A 78 11.14 5.56 11.03
CA ILE A 78 11.00 5.07 12.41
C ILE A 78 9.63 4.42 12.61
N MET A 79 8.57 5.06 12.17
CA MET A 79 7.22 4.50 12.27
C MET A 79 7.15 3.13 11.60
N PHE A 80 7.65 2.97 10.37
CA PHE A 80 7.61 1.67 9.68
C PHE A 80 8.39 0.58 10.40
N ILE A 81 9.57 0.90 10.94
CA ILE A 81 10.37 -0.06 11.72
C ILE A 81 9.54 -0.64 12.86
N PHE A 82 8.98 0.23 13.70
CA PHE A 82 8.29 -0.21 14.91
C PHE A 82 6.87 -0.73 14.64
N ALA A 83 6.17 -0.21 13.64
CA ALA A 83 4.85 -0.71 13.23
C ALA A 83 4.93 -2.15 12.71
N ILE A 84 5.88 -2.43 11.80
CA ILE A 84 6.07 -3.78 11.23
C ILE A 84 6.44 -4.78 12.33
N ILE A 85 7.32 -4.40 13.26
CA ILE A 85 7.70 -5.25 14.40
C ILE A 85 6.48 -5.46 15.32
N PHE A 86 5.73 -4.40 15.65
CA PHE A 86 4.57 -4.47 16.53
C PHE A 86 3.50 -5.42 15.99
N PHE A 87 3.05 -5.20 14.76
CA PHE A 87 2.03 -6.05 14.15
C PHE A 87 2.54 -7.46 13.88
N GLY A 88 3.83 -7.63 13.55
CA GLY A 88 4.46 -8.93 13.46
C GLY A 88 4.42 -9.71 14.76
N ILE A 89 4.71 -9.06 15.91
CA ILE A 89 4.56 -9.66 17.24
C ILE A 89 3.10 -10.03 17.51
N MET A 90 2.14 -9.12 17.21
CA MET A 90 0.72 -9.38 17.41
C MET A 90 0.22 -10.57 16.57
N GLN A 91 0.76 -10.74 15.37
CA GLN A 91 0.50 -11.91 14.52
C GLN A 91 1.10 -13.18 15.10
N ASP A 92 2.36 -13.16 15.56
CA ASP A 92 3.06 -14.31 16.15
C ASP A 92 2.32 -14.84 17.38
N VAL A 93 1.75 -13.97 18.21
CA VAL A 93 0.99 -14.36 19.41
C VAL A 93 -0.45 -14.77 19.11
N GLY A 94 -0.88 -14.74 17.85
CA GLY A 94 -2.19 -15.20 17.41
C GLY A 94 -3.34 -14.23 17.72
N LEU A 95 -3.06 -12.91 17.79
CA LEU A 95 -4.09 -11.90 18.10
C LEU A 95 -5.27 -11.95 17.13
N PHE A 96 -5.01 -12.17 15.84
CA PHE A 96 -6.02 -12.15 14.78
C PHE A 96 -6.70 -13.51 14.55
N ASP A 97 -6.12 -14.62 15.04
CA ASP A 97 -6.57 -15.98 14.77
C ASP A 97 -8.02 -16.26 15.16
N PRO A 98 -8.52 -15.89 16.36
CA PRO A 98 -9.91 -16.16 16.75
C PRO A 98 -10.92 -15.43 15.83
N LEU A 99 -10.58 -14.22 15.42
CA LEU A 99 -11.44 -13.40 14.57
C LEU A 99 -11.48 -13.98 13.15
N ILE A 100 -10.33 -14.35 12.61
CA ILE A 100 -10.20 -15.00 11.30
C ILE A 100 -10.95 -16.33 11.30
N ASN A 101 -10.72 -17.18 12.31
CA ASN A 101 -11.38 -18.49 12.42
C ASN A 101 -12.91 -18.36 12.53
N LYS A 102 -13.40 -17.38 13.29
CA LYS A 102 -14.84 -17.09 13.39
C LYS A 102 -15.43 -16.65 12.06
N MET A 103 -14.73 -15.77 11.32
CA MET A 103 -15.18 -15.31 10.01
C MET A 103 -15.13 -16.44 8.96
N VAL A 104 -14.09 -17.29 8.97
CA VAL A 104 -14.01 -18.47 8.11
C VAL A 104 -15.16 -19.45 8.44
N ALA A 105 -15.47 -19.67 9.71
CA ALA A 105 -16.61 -20.49 10.12
C ALA A 105 -17.94 -19.90 9.65
N PHE A 106 -18.13 -18.58 9.78
CA PHE A 106 -19.32 -17.86 9.30
C PHE A 106 -19.47 -17.98 7.78
N SER A 107 -18.38 -18.03 7.04
CA SER A 107 -18.39 -18.10 5.57
C SER A 107 -18.80 -19.47 5.00
N ARG A 108 -19.01 -20.53 5.81
CA ARG A 108 -19.32 -21.90 5.33
C ARG A 108 -20.75 -22.12 4.85
N GLY A 109 -21.65 -21.12 4.95
CA GLY A 109 -23.09 -21.35 4.76
C GLY A 109 -23.61 -21.28 3.32
N SER A 110 -23.23 -20.27 2.55
CA SER A 110 -23.70 -20.04 1.17
C SER A 110 -22.68 -19.27 0.35
N VAL A 111 -22.86 -19.29 -0.99
CA VAL A 111 -22.00 -18.56 -1.93
C VAL A 111 -21.89 -17.08 -1.57
N ILE A 112 -23.01 -16.44 -1.19
CA ILE A 112 -23.03 -15.02 -0.82
C ILE A 112 -22.31 -14.81 0.51
N THR A 113 -22.59 -15.65 1.52
CA THR A 113 -21.94 -15.57 2.83
C THR A 113 -20.42 -15.79 2.73
N VAL A 114 -19.99 -16.74 1.87
CA VAL A 114 -18.56 -16.94 1.57
C VAL A 114 -17.95 -15.70 0.96
N SER A 115 -18.61 -15.05 -0.02
CA SER A 115 -18.10 -13.83 -0.64
C SER A 115 -17.96 -12.67 0.36
N VAL A 116 -18.97 -12.44 1.19
CA VAL A 116 -18.93 -11.41 2.25
C VAL A 116 -17.88 -11.75 3.31
N GLY A 117 -17.82 -13.02 3.76
CA GLY A 117 -16.81 -13.48 4.71
C GLY A 117 -15.38 -13.31 4.17
N THR A 118 -15.16 -13.48 2.86
CA THR A 118 -13.88 -13.26 2.21
C THR A 118 -13.39 -11.80 2.41
N VAL A 119 -14.26 -10.83 2.20
CA VAL A 119 -13.93 -9.41 2.39
C VAL A 119 -13.56 -9.12 3.84
N LEU A 120 -14.36 -9.64 4.79
CA LEU A 120 -14.11 -9.43 6.23
C LEU A 120 -12.81 -10.08 6.71
N VAL A 121 -12.57 -11.35 6.30
CA VAL A 121 -11.32 -12.06 6.64
C VAL A 121 -10.11 -11.30 6.09
N ALA A 122 -10.20 -10.85 4.84
CA ALA A 122 -9.11 -10.11 4.20
C ALA A 122 -8.84 -8.76 4.89
N ALA A 123 -9.89 -8.02 5.26
CA ALA A 123 -9.75 -6.76 5.99
C ALA A 123 -9.03 -6.95 7.33
N ILE A 124 -9.41 -7.99 8.08
CA ILE A 124 -8.79 -8.30 9.37
C ILE A 124 -7.37 -8.80 9.19
N ALA A 125 -7.12 -9.68 8.23
CA ALA A 125 -5.80 -10.21 7.96
C ALA A 125 -4.83 -9.12 7.48
N HIS A 126 -5.34 -8.02 6.90
CA HIS A 126 -4.53 -6.90 6.42
C HIS A 126 -4.25 -5.82 7.46
N LEU A 127 -4.68 -5.98 8.70
CA LEU A 127 -4.40 -5.01 9.77
C LEU A 127 -2.91 -4.85 10.08
N ASP A 128 -2.08 -5.81 9.70
CA ASP A 128 -0.61 -5.71 9.78
C ASP A 128 0.01 -4.84 8.67
N GLY A 129 -0.78 -4.40 7.68
CA GLY A 129 -0.34 -3.61 6.53
C GLY A 129 0.45 -4.41 5.48
N SER A 130 0.51 -5.76 5.59
CA SER A 130 1.29 -6.62 4.71
C SER A 130 0.41 -7.44 3.76
N GLY A 131 0.55 -7.18 2.45
CA GLY A 131 -0.15 -7.98 1.44
C GLY A 131 0.27 -9.46 1.44
N ALA A 132 1.54 -9.75 1.71
CA ALA A 132 2.05 -11.12 1.71
C ALA A 132 1.40 -11.95 2.83
N SER A 133 1.38 -11.46 4.06
CA SER A 133 0.73 -12.15 5.19
C SER A 133 -0.78 -12.28 4.98
N THR A 134 -1.42 -11.25 4.45
CA THR A 134 -2.85 -11.30 4.09
C THR A 134 -3.15 -12.48 3.17
N PHE A 135 -2.40 -12.64 2.09
CA PHE A 135 -2.63 -13.73 1.12
C PHE A 135 -2.25 -15.10 1.67
N LEU A 136 -1.17 -15.20 2.44
CA LEU A 136 -0.76 -16.45 3.10
C LEU A 136 -1.82 -16.98 4.08
N ILE A 137 -2.54 -16.08 4.73
CA ILE A 137 -3.61 -16.45 5.69
C ILE A 137 -4.92 -16.74 4.95
N THR A 138 -5.32 -15.86 4.03
CA THR A 138 -6.68 -15.89 3.46
C THR A 138 -6.85 -16.95 2.37
N ILE A 139 -5.87 -17.11 1.47
CA ILE A 139 -6.02 -18.00 0.31
C ILE A 139 -6.06 -19.47 0.72
N PRO A 140 -5.11 -20.01 1.52
CA PRO A 140 -5.19 -21.41 1.96
C PRO A 140 -6.45 -21.72 2.77
N SER A 141 -6.94 -20.75 3.55
CA SER A 141 -8.13 -20.91 4.39
C SER A 141 -9.43 -20.93 3.59
N LEU A 142 -9.54 -20.13 2.54
CA LEU A 142 -10.80 -19.93 1.80
C LEU A 142 -10.86 -20.65 0.46
N LEU A 143 -9.73 -20.90 -0.20
CA LEU A 143 -9.71 -21.58 -1.51
C LEU A 143 -10.38 -22.96 -1.51
N PRO A 144 -10.19 -23.82 -0.49
CA PRO A 144 -10.92 -25.09 -0.40
C PRO A 144 -12.44 -24.91 -0.35
N VAL A 145 -12.92 -23.86 0.35
CA VAL A 145 -14.36 -23.53 0.42
C VAL A 145 -14.88 -23.11 -0.96
N TYR A 146 -14.12 -22.25 -1.68
CA TYR A 146 -14.45 -21.84 -3.04
C TYR A 146 -14.52 -23.03 -3.99
N LYS A 147 -13.53 -23.94 -3.94
CA LYS A 147 -13.53 -25.17 -4.76
C LYS A 147 -14.72 -26.05 -4.44
N ARG A 148 -14.98 -26.35 -3.16
CA ARG A 148 -16.11 -27.16 -2.73
C ARG A 148 -17.47 -26.63 -3.19
N LEU A 149 -17.64 -25.29 -3.22
CA LEU A 149 -18.86 -24.62 -3.68
C LEU A 149 -18.86 -24.33 -5.18
N GLN A 150 -17.87 -24.81 -5.93
CA GLN A 150 -17.72 -24.56 -7.38
C GLN A 150 -17.66 -23.05 -7.73
N MET A 151 -17.21 -22.22 -6.78
CA MET A 151 -17.03 -20.79 -6.97
C MET A 151 -15.78 -20.48 -7.80
N ASN A 152 -15.82 -19.38 -8.56
CA ASN A 152 -14.68 -18.95 -9.34
C ASN A 152 -13.53 -18.48 -8.43
N PRO A 153 -12.33 -19.09 -8.50
CA PRO A 153 -11.20 -18.67 -7.68
C PRO A 153 -10.71 -17.22 -7.96
N TYR A 154 -10.96 -16.68 -9.15
CA TYR A 154 -10.65 -15.26 -9.44
C TYR A 154 -11.53 -14.31 -8.63
N LEU A 155 -12.76 -14.73 -8.24
CA LEU A 155 -13.59 -13.98 -7.31
C LEU A 155 -12.94 -13.90 -5.93
N LEU A 156 -12.34 -15.01 -5.45
CA LEU A 156 -11.57 -14.99 -4.19
C LEU A 156 -10.48 -13.92 -4.23
N LEU A 157 -9.63 -13.94 -5.28
CA LEU A 157 -8.53 -12.97 -5.40
C LEU A 157 -9.02 -11.53 -5.54
N LEU A 158 -10.10 -11.28 -6.28
CA LEU A 158 -10.70 -9.95 -6.39
C LEU A 158 -11.16 -9.44 -5.03
N LEU A 159 -11.88 -10.26 -4.25
CA LEU A 159 -12.42 -9.84 -2.96
C LEU A 159 -11.33 -9.67 -1.90
N VAL A 160 -10.35 -10.59 -1.85
CA VAL A 160 -9.21 -10.47 -0.94
C VAL A 160 -8.36 -9.24 -1.32
N GLY A 161 -7.96 -9.14 -2.59
CA GLY A 161 -7.12 -8.06 -3.09
C GLY A 161 -7.79 -6.69 -2.93
N GLY A 162 -9.05 -6.55 -3.32
CA GLY A 162 -9.78 -5.27 -3.20
C GLY A 162 -9.97 -4.85 -1.74
N SER A 163 -10.31 -5.78 -0.85
CA SER A 163 -10.43 -5.50 0.59
C SER A 163 -9.08 -5.08 1.19
N ALA A 164 -8.03 -5.84 0.93
CA ALA A 164 -6.68 -5.52 1.38
C ALA A 164 -6.18 -4.18 0.82
N SER A 165 -6.48 -3.87 -0.45
CA SER A 165 -6.12 -2.60 -1.07
C SER A 165 -6.77 -1.40 -0.38
N ILE A 166 -8.04 -1.48 0.00
CA ILE A 166 -8.69 -0.41 0.76
C ILE A 166 -8.09 -0.31 2.17
N MET A 167 -7.78 -1.44 2.80
CA MET A 167 -7.10 -1.44 4.09
C MET A 167 -5.67 -0.86 4.03
N ASN A 168 -5.01 -0.81 2.87
CA ASN A 168 -3.74 -0.11 2.67
C ASN A 168 -3.79 1.41 2.95
N MET A 169 -4.97 2.00 3.15
CA MET A 169 -5.09 3.39 3.60
C MET A 169 -4.67 3.60 5.06
N ILE A 170 -4.34 2.57 5.83
CA ILE A 170 -3.84 2.71 7.20
C ILE A 170 -2.43 3.33 7.23
N PRO A 171 -2.06 4.08 8.28
CA PRO A 171 -0.80 4.82 8.34
C PRO A 171 0.46 3.97 8.16
N TRP A 172 0.45 2.77 8.71
CA TRP A 172 1.58 1.84 8.67
C TRP A 172 1.60 0.93 7.42
N ALA A 173 0.68 1.15 6.48
CA ALA A 173 0.75 0.51 5.18
C ALA A 173 1.58 1.34 4.18
N GLY A 174 2.15 0.65 3.20
CA GLY A 174 3.14 1.23 2.30
C GLY A 174 2.73 2.52 1.56
N PRO A 175 1.54 2.62 0.95
CA PRO A 175 1.16 3.76 0.13
C PRO A 175 1.10 5.08 0.89
N LEU A 176 0.42 5.10 2.05
CA LEU A 176 0.24 6.34 2.81
C LEU A 176 1.55 6.86 3.40
N GLY A 177 2.43 5.96 3.84
CA GLY A 177 3.75 6.36 4.32
C GLY A 177 4.62 6.96 3.21
N ARG A 178 4.52 6.46 1.97
CA ARG A 178 5.20 7.07 0.81
C ARG A 178 4.69 8.47 0.52
N THR A 179 3.38 8.65 0.58
CA THR A 179 2.74 9.96 0.42
C THR A 179 3.20 10.94 1.50
N ALA A 180 3.22 10.51 2.76
CA ALA A 180 3.72 11.30 3.89
C ALA A 180 5.19 11.71 3.68
N THR A 181 6.00 10.79 3.15
CA THR A 181 7.40 11.05 2.79
C THR A 181 7.52 12.15 1.73
N VAL A 182 6.72 12.09 0.67
CA VAL A 182 6.78 13.05 -0.44
C VAL A 182 6.32 14.44 -0.02
N LEU A 183 5.29 14.51 0.81
CA LEU A 183 4.73 15.78 1.30
C LEU A 183 5.43 16.33 2.55
N GLU A 184 6.40 15.60 3.09
CA GLU A 184 7.07 15.93 4.36
C GLU A 184 6.07 16.15 5.52
N ALA A 185 4.96 15.39 5.48
CA ALA A 185 3.82 15.53 6.38
C ALA A 185 3.74 14.40 7.42
N ASP A 186 3.03 14.65 8.52
CA ASP A 186 2.73 13.58 9.48
C ASP A 186 1.74 12.58 8.88
N VAL A 187 2.08 11.30 8.94
CA VAL A 187 1.27 10.24 8.35
C VAL A 187 -0.10 10.09 9.02
N THR A 188 -0.22 10.43 10.28
CA THR A 188 -1.48 10.36 11.03
C THR A 188 -2.42 11.49 10.61
N GLU A 189 -1.89 12.69 10.42
CA GLU A 189 -2.66 13.84 9.91
C GLU A 189 -3.17 13.56 8.49
N LEU A 190 -2.36 12.91 7.65
CA LEU A 190 -2.80 12.47 6.33
C LEU A 190 -3.87 11.39 6.38
N TRP A 191 -3.85 10.53 7.38
CA TRP A 191 -4.81 9.42 7.48
C TRP A 191 -6.18 9.84 7.99
N GLN A 192 -6.25 10.77 8.93
CA GLN A 192 -7.52 11.15 9.58
C GLN A 192 -8.64 11.50 8.59
N PRO A 193 -8.41 12.33 7.54
CA PRO A 193 -9.43 12.59 6.52
C PRO A 193 -9.78 11.38 5.63
N LEU A 194 -8.89 10.38 5.55
CA LEU A 194 -9.12 9.16 4.77
C LEU A 194 -9.97 8.12 5.51
N ILE A 195 -10.11 8.20 6.83
CA ILE A 195 -10.90 7.23 7.62
C ILE A 195 -12.34 7.08 7.09
N PRO A 196 -13.10 8.15 6.85
CA PRO A 196 -14.44 8.03 6.26
C PRO A 196 -14.43 7.37 4.88
N ILE A 197 -13.45 7.71 4.04
CA ILE A 197 -13.28 7.13 2.69
C ILE A 197 -12.97 5.64 2.78
N GLN A 198 -12.12 5.23 3.71
CA GLN A 198 -11.80 3.83 3.98
C GLN A 198 -13.03 3.03 4.42
N ILE A 199 -13.86 3.60 5.30
CA ILE A 199 -15.12 2.98 5.73
C ILE A 199 -16.08 2.83 4.55
N ILE A 200 -16.27 3.89 3.75
CA ILE A 200 -17.12 3.85 2.55
C ILE A 200 -16.58 2.82 1.56
N GLY A 201 -15.27 2.76 1.35
CA GLY A 201 -14.62 1.76 0.50
C GLY A 201 -14.90 0.33 0.95
N MET A 202 -14.83 0.06 2.26
CA MET A 202 -15.18 -1.25 2.81
C MET A 202 -16.66 -1.59 2.65
N VAL A 203 -17.56 -0.63 2.81
CA VAL A 203 -19.00 -0.81 2.55
C VAL A 203 -19.26 -1.12 1.07
N LEU A 204 -18.57 -0.43 0.15
CA LEU A 204 -18.64 -0.70 -1.29
C LEU A 204 -18.10 -2.10 -1.63
N MET A 205 -17.01 -2.54 -0.99
CA MET A 205 -16.48 -3.89 -1.17
C MET A 205 -17.44 -4.97 -0.64
N LEU A 206 -18.09 -4.73 0.49
CA LEU A 206 -19.15 -5.64 1.00
C LEU A 206 -20.34 -5.70 0.03
N GLY A 207 -20.77 -4.55 -0.49
CA GLY A 207 -21.81 -4.47 -1.52
C GLY A 207 -21.40 -5.23 -2.80
N LEU A 208 -20.16 -5.06 -3.26
CA LEU A 208 -19.63 -5.80 -4.40
C LEU A 208 -19.57 -7.30 -4.13
N ALA A 209 -19.18 -7.72 -2.93
CA ALA A 209 -19.18 -9.13 -2.52
C ALA A 209 -20.57 -9.76 -2.57
N VAL A 210 -21.59 -9.05 -2.11
CA VAL A 210 -23.00 -9.48 -2.22
C VAL A 210 -23.42 -9.61 -3.69
N LEU A 211 -23.16 -8.56 -4.48
CA LEU A 211 -23.52 -8.51 -5.91
C LEU A 211 -22.85 -9.64 -6.70
N LEU A 212 -21.55 -9.81 -6.55
CA LEU A 212 -20.79 -10.87 -7.23
C LEU A 212 -21.13 -12.25 -6.65
N GLY A 213 -21.43 -12.36 -5.37
CA GLY A 213 -21.93 -13.58 -4.74
C GLY A 213 -23.27 -14.04 -5.31
N ILE A 214 -24.21 -13.11 -5.54
CA ILE A 214 -25.49 -13.41 -6.20
C ILE A 214 -25.26 -13.84 -7.65
N ARG A 215 -24.39 -13.12 -8.39
CA ARG A 215 -24.03 -13.47 -9.77
C ARG A 215 -23.41 -14.88 -9.82
N GLU A 216 -22.52 -15.18 -8.89
CA GLU A 216 -21.83 -16.46 -8.81
C GLU A 216 -22.81 -17.60 -8.46
N LYS A 217 -23.69 -17.37 -7.49
CA LYS A 217 -24.78 -18.32 -7.16
C LYS A 217 -25.63 -18.65 -8.40
N ARG A 218 -26.03 -17.62 -9.16
CA ARG A 218 -26.82 -17.82 -10.40
C ARG A 218 -26.01 -18.58 -11.47
N ARG A 219 -24.70 -18.33 -11.58
CA ARG A 219 -23.80 -19.07 -12.49
C ARG A 219 -23.76 -20.56 -12.14
N ILE A 220 -23.58 -20.88 -10.83
CA ILE A 220 -23.50 -22.25 -10.34
C ILE A 220 -24.82 -22.99 -10.59
N ILE A 221 -25.96 -22.39 -10.24
CA ILE A 221 -27.28 -23.01 -10.45
C ILE A 221 -27.53 -23.24 -11.94
N ARG A 222 -27.17 -22.29 -12.82
CA ARG A 222 -27.33 -22.44 -14.27
C ARG A 222 -26.47 -23.59 -14.82
N LYS A 223 -25.27 -23.79 -14.27
CA LYS A 223 -24.32 -24.81 -14.75
C LYS A 223 -24.59 -26.21 -14.21
N TYR A 224 -25.04 -26.32 -12.97
CA TYR A 224 -25.14 -27.58 -12.25
C TYR A 224 -26.59 -27.96 -11.80
N GLY A 225 -27.57 -27.10 -12.06
CA GLY A 225 -28.98 -27.31 -11.71
C GLY A 225 -29.33 -26.96 -10.25
N SER A 226 -28.49 -27.32 -9.29
CA SER A 226 -28.64 -26.89 -7.88
C SER A 226 -27.27 -26.74 -7.22
N LEU A 227 -27.26 -26.09 -6.02
CA LEU A 227 -26.03 -25.95 -5.21
C LEU A 227 -25.62 -27.28 -4.57
N GLU A 228 -26.57 -28.13 -4.24
CA GLU A 228 -26.33 -29.44 -3.64
C GLU A 228 -25.66 -30.39 -4.64
N VAL A 229 -26.16 -30.44 -5.88
CA VAL A 229 -25.53 -31.19 -6.97
C VAL A 229 -24.13 -30.70 -7.28
N ALA A 230 -23.91 -29.38 -7.28
CA ALA A 230 -22.60 -28.82 -7.49
C ALA A 230 -21.59 -29.23 -6.41
N ALA A 231 -22.02 -29.31 -5.16
CA ALA A 231 -21.17 -29.70 -4.02
C ALA A 231 -20.84 -31.21 -3.99
N THR A 232 -21.67 -32.05 -4.60
CA THR A 232 -21.46 -33.51 -4.63
C THR A 232 -20.54 -33.96 -5.77
N LEU A 233 -20.40 -33.19 -6.84
CA LEU A 233 -19.61 -33.55 -8.02
C LEU A 233 -18.09 -33.54 -7.82
N GLU A 234 -17.58 -32.94 -6.75
CA GLU A 234 -16.17 -32.97 -6.36
C GLU A 234 -15.91 -33.74 -5.04
N ALA A 235 -16.71 -34.72 -4.70
CA ALA A 235 -16.31 -35.72 -3.73
C ALA A 235 -15.58 -36.88 -4.44
N PRO A 236 -14.25 -36.74 -4.79
CA PRO A 236 -13.47 -37.94 -5.05
C PRO A 236 -13.33 -38.62 -3.69
N ALA A 237 -13.40 -39.95 -3.70
CA ALA A 237 -13.01 -40.80 -2.58
C ALA A 237 -11.51 -40.57 -2.24
N ALA A 238 -11.23 -39.53 -1.53
CA ALA A 238 -9.99 -39.29 -0.84
C ALA A 238 -10.37 -38.84 0.56
N ALA A 239 -10.01 -39.69 1.52
CA ALA A 239 -10.11 -39.59 2.96
C ALA A 239 -10.44 -38.17 3.43
N ALA A 240 -11.55 -38.03 4.16
CA ALA A 240 -11.75 -36.85 4.99
C ALA A 240 -10.42 -36.54 5.70
N PRO A 241 -9.74 -35.44 5.42
CA PRO A 241 -8.81 -34.96 6.41
C PRO A 241 -9.71 -34.60 7.57
N ASP A 242 -9.43 -35.17 8.70
CA ASP A 242 -10.03 -34.81 9.97
C ASP A 242 -10.32 -33.34 9.99
N ALA A 243 -11.55 -32.96 10.32
CA ALA A 243 -11.96 -31.57 10.53
C ALA A 243 -11.20 -30.92 11.71
N SER A 244 -10.24 -31.63 12.25
CA SER A 244 -9.19 -31.25 13.19
C SER A 244 -7.81 -31.01 12.52
N ALA A 245 -7.68 -31.13 11.19
CA ALA A 245 -6.60 -30.45 10.51
C ALA A 245 -6.87 -28.94 10.66
N SER A 246 -6.69 -28.46 11.87
CA SER A 246 -6.39 -27.07 12.19
C SER A 246 -5.52 -26.55 11.06
N VAL A 247 -5.95 -25.47 10.45
CA VAL A 247 -5.13 -24.64 9.59
C VAL A 247 -3.79 -24.44 10.32
N GLN A 248 -2.82 -25.31 10.02
CA GLN A 248 -1.45 -25.21 10.52
C GLN A 248 -0.70 -24.13 9.74
N ASN A 249 -1.35 -22.97 9.62
CA ASN A 249 -0.77 -21.68 9.32
C ASN A 249 -1.10 -20.72 10.47
N GLY A 250 -1.37 -21.26 11.63
CA GLY A 250 -1.17 -20.54 12.87
C GLY A 250 0.34 -20.38 13.12
N PRO A 251 0.75 -19.46 13.99
CA PRO A 251 2.13 -19.16 14.26
C PRO A 251 2.94 -20.43 14.46
N ALA A 252 4.01 -20.59 13.68
CA ALA A 252 4.90 -21.70 13.78
C ALA A 252 5.33 -21.89 15.24
N ASN A 253 5.09 -23.08 15.79
CA ASN A 253 5.75 -23.56 16.99
C ASN A 253 5.46 -22.81 18.30
N GLY A 254 4.24 -22.91 18.87
CA GLY A 254 4.02 -22.61 20.30
C GLY A 254 4.15 -21.13 20.70
N LEU A 255 4.15 -20.20 19.73
CA LEU A 255 4.23 -18.76 19.97
C LEU A 255 2.86 -18.16 20.33
N ALA A 256 1.76 -18.78 19.94
CA ALA A 256 0.42 -18.30 20.26
C ALA A 256 0.21 -18.16 21.78
N ARG A 257 -0.40 -17.05 22.19
CA ARG A 257 -0.66 -16.71 23.60
C ARG A 257 -2.17 -16.49 23.83
N PRO A 258 -3.00 -17.53 23.73
CA PRO A 258 -4.45 -17.40 23.87
C PRO A 258 -4.88 -16.82 25.21
N GLN A 259 -4.10 -17.05 26.27
CA GLN A 259 -4.36 -16.51 27.60
C GLN A 259 -4.17 -14.99 27.67
N LEU A 260 -3.29 -14.41 26.83
CA LEU A 260 -3.01 -12.98 26.76
C LEU A 260 -3.76 -12.29 25.62
N LEU A 261 -4.67 -12.98 24.93
CA LEU A 261 -5.40 -12.48 23.77
C LEU A 261 -6.03 -11.09 24.06
N TRP A 262 -6.79 -10.98 25.15
CA TRP A 262 -7.47 -9.74 25.51
C TRP A 262 -6.50 -8.63 25.89
N VAL A 263 -5.40 -8.96 26.54
CA VAL A 263 -4.37 -7.99 26.91
C VAL A 263 -3.68 -7.46 25.66
N ASN A 264 -3.32 -8.33 24.73
CA ASN A 264 -2.75 -7.96 23.44
C ASN A 264 -3.74 -7.16 22.59
N ALA A 265 -5.04 -7.52 22.62
CA ALA A 265 -6.08 -6.75 21.94
C ALA A 265 -6.22 -5.34 22.53
N CYS A 266 -6.26 -5.21 23.86
CA CYS A 266 -6.30 -3.91 24.51
C CYS A 266 -5.05 -3.08 24.19
N LEU A 267 -3.88 -3.68 24.17
CA LEU A 267 -2.63 -3.00 23.80
C LEU A 267 -2.68 -2.51 22.34
N ALA A 268 -3.11 -3.35 21.39
CA ALA A 268 -3.24 -2.97 20.00
C ALA A 268 -4.26 -1.84 19.81
N ILE A 269 -5.43 -1.93 20.45
CA ILE A 269 -6.46 -0.87 20.44
C ILE A 269 -5.93 0.42 21.07
N ALA A 270 -5.18 0.34 22.16
CA ALA A 270 -4.60 1.52 22.80
C ALA A 270 -3.57 2.21 21.89
N VAL A 271 -2.66 1.45 21.27
CA VAL A 271 -1.67 2.00 20.31
C VAL A 271 -2.39 2.68 19.13
N VAL A 272 -3.35 1.99 18.50
CA VAL A 272 -4.12 2.57 17.39
C VAL A 272 -4.98 3.76 17.85
N GLY A 273 -5.57 3.68 19.04
CA GLY A 273 -6.38 4.77 19.61
C GLY A 273 -5.54 6.04 19.83
N VAL A 274 -4.33 5.90 20.35
CA VAL A 274 -3.39 7.02 20.55
C VAL A 274 -2.97 7.61 19.19
N LEU A 275 -2.78 6.77 18.17
CA LEU A 275 -2.53 7.21 16.80
C LEU A 275 -3.68 8.02 16.22
N VAL A 276 -4.91 7.48 16.28
CA VAL A 276 -6.11 8.19 15.78
C VAL A 276 -6.33 9.52 16.49
N ALA A 277 -6.03 9.56 17.78
CA ALA A 277 -6.15 10.78 18.58
C ALA A 277 -5.05 11.82 18.29
N GLY A 278 -3.97 11.45 17.58
CA GLY A 278 -2.86 12.35 17.25
C GLY A 278 -2.09 12.88 18.48
N ILE A 279 -2.10 12.13 19.60
CA ILE A 279 -1.54 12.60 20.88
C ILE A 279 -0.02 12.63 20.85
N ILE A 280 0.60 11.64 20.18
CA ILE A 280 2.06 11.50 20.02
C ILE A 280 2.39 11.06 18.60
N PRO A 281 3.63 11.30 18.12
CA PRO A 281 4.07 10.83 16.82
C PRO A 281 3.91 9.31 16.66
N ALA A 282 3.49 8.87 15.48
CA ALA A 282 3.20 7.47 15.18
C ALA A 282 4.38 6.53 15.50
N GLY A 283 5.62 6.94 15.18
CA GLY A 283 6.82 6.17 15.50
C GLY A 283 6.99 5.92 16.98
N LEU A 284 6.72 6.92 17.84
CA LEU A 284 6.80 6.79 19.29
C LEU A 284 5.69 5.88 19.84
N ALA A 285 4.46 5.98 19.30
CA ALA A 285 3.35 5.11 19.72
C ALA A 285 3.68 3.63 19.48
N PHE A 286 4.19 3.29 18.29
CA PHE A 286 4.61 1.91 17.99
C PHE A 286 5.84 1.46 18.76
N MET A 287 6.80 2.36 19.02
CA MET A 287 7.98 2.06 19.85
C MET A 287 7.57 1.68 21.26
N ILE A 288 6.66 2.42 21.88
CA ILE A 288 6.07 2.08 23.18
C ILE A 288 5.31 0.76 23.09
N GLY A 289 4.49 0.57 22.05
CA GLY A 289 3.76 -0.68 21.81
C GLY A 289 4.68 -1.91 21.76
N VAL A 290 5.78 -1.85 21.01
CA VAL A 290 6.79 -2.94 20.95
C VAL A 290 7.45 -3.16 22.30
N SER A 291 7.81 -2.07 23.00
CA SER A 291 8.47 -2.15 24.31
C SER A 291 7.62 -2.80 25.40
N ILE A 292 6.29 -2.71 25.27
CA ILE A 292 5.33 -3.40 26.14
C ILE A 292 5.05 -4.82 25.64
N ALA A 293 4.84 -4.99 24.32
CA ALA A 293 4.45 -6.28 23.73
C ALA A 293 5.52 -7.37 23.91
N LEU A 294 6.80 -7.02 23.80
CA LEU A 294 7.89 -7.97 23.92
C LEU A 294 7.95 -8.64 25.31
N PRO A 295 8.12 -7.92 26.43
CA PRO A 295 8.19 -8.57 27.74
C PRO A 295 6.84 -9.17 28.18
N LEU A 296 5.71 -8.63 27.73
CA LEU A 296 4.38 -9.16 28.02
C LEU A 296 4.22 -10.59 27.47
N ASN A 297 4.71 -10.85 26.26
CA ASN A 297 4.51 -12.12 25.56
C ASN A 297 5.73 -13.05 25.64
N PHE A 298 6.93 -12.51 25.84
CA PHE A 298 8.20 -13.23 25.82
C PHE A 298 9.07 -12.85 27.02
N PHE A 299 9.08 -13.70 28.05
CA PHE A 299 9.80 -13.40 29.32
C PHE A 299 11.33 -13.44 29.16
N LYS A 300 11.87 -14.25 28.25
CA LYS A 300 13.30 -14.37 28.04
C LYS A 300 13.78 -13.38 27.00
N VAL A 301 14.88 -12.68 27.29
CA VAL A 301 15.50 -11.73 26.37
C VAL A 301 15.84 -12.37 25.00
N ASN A 302 16.30 -13.63 25.02
CA ASN A 302 16.60 -14.35 23.78
C ASN A 302 15.36 -14.53 22.88
N ASP A 303 14.20 -14.82 23.47
CA ASP A 303 12.95 -14.97 22.72
C ASP A 303 12.49 -13.61 22.14
N GLN A 304 12.65 -12.52 22.91
CA GLN A 304 12.39 -11.16 22.45
C GLN A 304 13.29 -10.79 21.26
N MET A 305 14.58 -11.08 21.37
CA MET A 305 15.54 -10.83 20.30
C MET A 305 15.26 -11.67 19.04
N GLU A 306 14.79 -12.89 19.23
CA GLU A 306 14.37 -13.76 18.11
C GLU A 306 13.17 -13.16 17.36
N ARG A 307 12.18 -12.61 18.06
CA ARG A 307 11.03 -11.93 17.42
C ARG A 307 11.46 -10.68 16.67
N LEU A 308 12.33 -9.86 17.27
CA LEU A 308 12.92 -8.71 16.58
C LEU A 308 13.63 -9.13 15.29
N ARG A 309 14.45 -10.19 15.34
CA ARG A 309 15.14 -10.72 14.15
C ARG A 309 14.20 -11.29 13.11
N ALA A 310 13.08 -11.90 13.50
CA ALA A 310 12.10 -12.45 12.58
C ALA A 310 11.43 -11.36 11.71
N HIS A 311 11.16 -10.19 12.29
CA HIS A 311 10.48 -9.10 11.60
C HIS A 311 11.44 -8.02 11.05
N ALA A 312 12.72 -8.03 11.47
CA ALA A 312 13.73 -7.06 11.07
C ALA A 312 13.92 -6.96 9.53
N PRO A 313 13.93 -8.03 8.73
CA PRO A 313 14.11 -7.92 7.29
C PRO A 313 13.05 -7.04 6.60
N ASN A 314 11.79 -7.21 6.96
CA ASN A 314 10.70 -6.42 6.41
C ASN A 314 10.79 -4.97 6.88
N ALA A 315 11.04 -4.75 8.17
CA ALA A 315 11.19 -3.44 8.77
C ALA A 315 12.37 -2.66 8.15
N LEU A 316 13.52 -3.31 8.02
CA LEU A 316 14.71 -2.69 7.42
C LEU A 316 14.51 -2.37 5.94
N THR A 317 13.87 -3.27 5.19
CA THR A 317 13.58 -3.04 3.76
C THR A 317 12.73 -1.79 3.56
N MET A 318 11.64 -1.65 4.32
CA MET A 318 10.76 -0.48 4.22
C MET A 318 11.47 0.81 4.64
N ALA A 319 12.18 0.79 5.77
CA ALA A 319 12.94 1.96 6.23
C ALA A 319 14.00 2.38 5.19
N SER A 320 14.72 1.43 4.59
CA SER A 320 15.73 1.72 3.58
C SER A 320 15.14 2.35 2.31
N ILE A 321 13.95 1.89 1.89
CA ILE A 321 13.23 2.49 0.74
C ILE A 321 12.84 3.93 1.07
N ILE A 322 12.29 4.20 2.25
CA ILE A 322 11.90 5.54 2.67
C ILE A 322 13.12 6.48 2.76
N LEU A 323 14.23 6.03 3.32
CA LEU A 323 15.47 6.83 3.39
C LEU A 323 16.06 7.11 1.99
N ALA A 324 16.02 6.14 1.07
CA ALA A 324 16.42 6.35 -0.32
C ALA A 324 15.51 7.36 -1.03
N ALA A 325 14.21 7.32 -0.76
CA ALA A 325 13.27 8.31 -1.26
C ALA A 325 13.53 9.72 -0.67
N GLY A 326 13.94 9.80 0.59
CA GLY A 326 14.38 11.05 1.21
C GLY A 326 15.57 11.67 0.45
N LEU A 327 16.59 10.88 0.13
CA LEU A 327 17.71 11.34 -0.72
C LEU A 327 17.21 11.85 -2.08
N PHE A 328 16.37 11.06 -2.76
CA PHE A 328 15.82 11.42 -4.07
C PHE A 328 15.08 12.76 -4.03
N LEU A 329 14.15 12.93 -3.10
CA LEU A 329 13.38 14.16 -2.93
C LEU A 329 14.28 15.33 -2.50
N GLY A 330 15.22 15.09 -1.59
CA GLY A 330 16.18 16.08 -1.14
C GLY A 330 17.02 16.64 -2.30
N ILE A 331 17.45 15.77 -3.23
CA ILE A 331 18.16 16.19 -4.44
C ILE A 331 17.24 16.98 -5.38
N LEU A 332 16.05 16.45 -5.70
CA LEU A 332 15.14 17.12 -6.65
C LEU A 332 14.68 18.49 -6.15
N ASN A 333 14.38 18.62 -4.85
CA ASN A 333 14.02 19.88 -4.24
C ASN A 333 15.24 20.81 -4.11
N GLY A 334 16.35 20.31 -3.60
CA GLY A 334 17.56 21.10 -3.35
C GLY A 334 18.19 21.65 -4.63
N THR A 335 18.13 20.91 -5.74
CA THR A 335 18.58 21.38 -7.06
C THR A 335 17.58 22.31 -7.76
N GLY A 336 16.31 22.35 -7.30
CA GLY A 336 15.23 23.07 -7.97
C GLY A 336 14.69 22.38 -9.23
N MET A 337 15.04 21.13 -9.50
CA MET A 337 14.58 20.39 -10.68
C MET A 337 13.05 20.27 -10.71
N LEU A 338 12.39 19.97 -9.58
CA LEU A 338 10.92 19.89 -9.51
C LEU A 338 10.26 21.22 -9.84
N THR A 339 10.77 22.32 -9.31
CA THR A 339 10.25 23.68 -9.57
C THR A 339 10.45 24.05 -11.05
N ALA A 340 11.59 23.72 -11.64
CA ALA A 340 11.85 23.96 -13.06
C ALA A 340 10.87 23.17 -13.96
N ILE A 341 10.64 21.89 -13.66
CA ILE A 341 9.66 21.05 -14.39
C ILE A 341 8.25 21.65 -14.28
N ALA A 342 7.83 22.09 -13.10
CA ALA A 342 6.51 22.67 -12.90
C ALA A 342 6.33 23.97 -13.68
N ASN A 343 7.34 24.86 -13.65
CA ASN A 343 7.30 26.12 -14.40
C ASN A 343 7.15 25.88 -15.91
N ASP A 344 7.89 24.91 -16.46
CA ASP A 344 7.76 24.55 -17.87
C ASP A 344 6.39 23.90 -18.16
N ALA A 345 5.91 23.03 -17.28
CA ALA A 345 4.60 22.39 -17.42
C ALA A 345 3.44 23.40 -17.41
N VAL A 346 3.52 24.45 -16.57
CA VAL A 346 2.52 25.55 -16.53
C VAL A 346 2.43 26.25 -17.88
N THR A 347 3.54 26.36 -18.63
CA THR A 347 3.54 27.01 -19.96
C THR A 347 2.98 26.11 -21.07
N ILE A 348 3.07 24.79 -20.91
CA ILE A 348 2.68 23.79 -21.93
C ILE A 348 1.24 23.32 -21.72
N LEU A 349 0.82 23.15 -20.46
CA LEU A 349 -0.50 22.63 -20.13
C LEU A 349 -1.59 23.69 -20.33
N PRO A 350 -2.71 23.33 -20.98
CA PRO A 350 -3.85 24.23 -21.07
C PRO A 350 -4.37 24.60 -19.69
N GLY A 351 -4.54 25.90 -19.41
CA GLY A 351 -5.03 26.41 -18.13
C GLY A 351 -6.41 25.87 -17.71
N SER A 352 -7.17 25.29 -18.66
CA SER A 352 -8.43 24.61 -18.38
C SER A 352 -8.28 23.20 -17.82
N ILE A 353 -7.14 22.54 -18.01
CA ILE A 353 -6.91 21.14 -17.58
C ILE A 353 -5.98 21.08 -16.37
N ALA A 354 -4.99 21.94 -16.32
CA ALA A 354 -3.93 21.92 -15.31
C ALA A 354 -4.43 21.98 -13.85
N PRO A 355 -5.44 22.78 -13.48
CA PRO A 355 -5.98 22.78 -12.11
C PRO A 355 -6.63 21.45 -11.71
N TYR A 356 -7.06 20.64 -12.68
CA TYR A 356 -7.71 19.34 -12.46
C TYR A 356 -6.77 18.15 -12.67
N LEU A 357 -5.48 18.38 -12.92
CA LEU A 357 -4.50 17.34 -13.21
C LEU A 357 -4.47 16.26 -12.13
N HIS A 358 -4.51 16.66 -10.86
CA HIS A 358 -4.51 15.76 -9.70
C HIS A 358 -5.74 14.84 -9.68
N ILE A 359 -6.91 15.36 -10.03
CA ILE A 359 -8.15 14.56 -10.13
C ILE A 359 -8.06 13.58 -11.31
N ILE A 360 -7.57 14.04 -12.47
CA ILE A 360 -7.41 13.20 -13.67
C ILE A 360 -6.46 12.04 -13.36
N VAL A 361 -5.30 12.33 -12.75
CA VAL A 361 -4.32 11.31 -12.37
C VAL A 361 -4.90 10.37 -11.29
N GLY A 362 -5.65 10.90 -10.33
CA GLY A 362 -6.36 10.11 -9.34
C GLY A 362 -7.37 9.15 -9.96
N LEU A 363 -8.23 9.62 -10.86
CA LEU A 363 -9.21 8.79 -11.56
C LEU A 363 -8.55 7.69 -12.42
N LEU A 364 -7.35 7.93 -12.93
CA LEU A 364 -6.54 6.96 -13.67
C LEU A 364 -5.59 6.15 -12.77
N GLY A 365 -5.66 6.30 -11.46
CA GLY A 365 -4.75 5.67 -10.50
C GLY A 365 -4.66 4.16 -10.66
N VAL A 366 -5.80 3.45 -10.77
CA VAL A 366 -5.82 1.99 -10.99
C VAL A 366 -5.26 1.59 -12.36
N PRO A 367 -5.58 2.21 -13.50
CA PRO A 367 -4.85 2.00 -14.75
C PRO A 367 -3.34 2.21 -14.63
N PHE A 368 -2.89 3.23 -13.89
CA PHE A 368 -1.45 3.46 -13.68
C PHE A 368 -0.77 2.31 -12.91
N ASP A 369 -1.45 1.61 -12.02
CA ASP A 369 -0.92 0.43 -11.35
C ASP A 369 -0.56 -0.74 -12.29
N LEU A 370 -1.07 -0.74 -13.52
CA LEU A 370 -0.70 -1.74 -14.51
C LEU A 370 0.68 -1.47 -15.13
N ILE A 371 1.15 -0.22 -15.10
CA ILE A 371 2.38 0.23 -15.76
C ILE A 371 3.40 0.83 -14.79
N LEU A 372 2.97 1.33 -13.65
CA LEU A 372 3.83 1.92 -12.62
C LEU A 372 3.82 1.04 -11.37
N SER A 373 5.00 0.84 -10.77
CA SER A 373 5.06 0.29 -9.43
C SER A 373 4.55 1.30 -8.40
N THR A 374 4.16 0.83 -7.23
CA THR A 374 3.78 1.70 -6.10
C THR A 374 4.84 2.75 -5.80
N ASP A 375 6.13 2.36 -5.85
CA ASP A 375 7.25 3.29 -5.63
C ASP A 375 7.34 4.36 -6.73
N ALA A 376 7.17 3.99 -8.00
CA ALA A 376 7.18 4.94 -9.12
C ALA A 376 5.99 5.90 -9.04
N TYR A 377 4.81 5.41 -8.67
CA TYR A 377 3.62 6.25 -8.56
C TYR A 377 3.75 7.30 -7.45
N TYR A 378 4.14 6.88 -6.24
CA TYR A 378 4.21 7.80 -5.10
C TYR A 378 5.50 8.62 -5.06
N PHE A 379 6.65 8.05 -5.38
CA PHE A 379 7.91 8.80 -5.26
C PHE A 379 8.26 9.60 -6.51
N ALA A 380 7.90 9.12 -7.72
CA ALA A 380 8.26 9.83 -8.94
C ALA A 380 7.10 10.65 -9.53
N LEU A 381 5.88 10.11 -9.60
CA LEU A 381 4.75 10.80 -10.23
C LEU A 381 4.10 11.83 -9.29
N LEU A 382 3.84 11.48 -8.03
CA LEU A 382 3.16 12.38 -7.08
C LEU A 382 3.86 13.73 -6.91
N PRO A 383 5.19 13.82 -6.66
CA PRO A 383 5.83 15.14 -6.49
C PRO A 383 5.75 16.02 -7.73
N VAL A 384 5.76 15.42 -8.92
CA VAL A 384 5.62 16.17 -10.20
C VAL A 384 4.19 16.70 -10.33
N VAL A 385 3.19 15.87 -10.11
CA VAL A 385 1.77 16.28 -10.18
C VAL A 385 1.47 17.33 -9.12
N ASP A 386 1.99 17.16 -7.91
CA ASP A 386 1.82 18.13 -6.82
C ASP A 386 2.42 19.48 -7.15
N GLN A 387 3.67 19.50 -7.62
CA GLN A 387 4.35 20.73 -7.96
C GLN A 387 3.65 21.47 -9.12
N ILE A 388 3.14 20.74 -10.12
CA ILE A 388 2.36 21.33 -11.21
C ILE A 388 1.02 21.88 -10.70
N ALA A 389 0.26 21.09 -9.94
CA ALA A 389 -1.04 21.48 -9.43
C ALA A 389 -0.96 22.67 -8.47
N SER A 390 0.06 22.71 -7.62
CA SER A 390 0.36 23.83 -6.71
C SER A 390 0.62 25.13 -7.46
N GLY A 391 1.24 25.08 -8.64
CA GLY A 391 1.41 26.24 -9.53
C GLY A 391 0.08 26.88 -10.00
N PHE A 392 -1.02 26.13 -9.92
CA PHE A 392 -2.38 26.57 -10.22
C PHE A 392 -3.24 26.81 -8.95
N GLY A 393 -2.63 26.83 -7.78
CA GLY A 393 -3.31 27.11 -6.51
C GLY A 393 -4.00 25.90 -5.87
N VAL A 394 -3.74 24.67 -6.33
CA VAL A 394 -4.24 23.45 -5.71
C VAL A 394 -3.40 23.12 -4.49
N ALA A 395 -4.02 22.81 -3.35
CA ALA A 395 -3.31 22.40 -2.15
C ALA A 395 -2.65 21.02 -2.33
N SER A 396 -1.41 20.85 -1.85
CA SER A 396 -0.68 19.57 -1.93
C SER A 396 -1.44 18.41 -1.27
N LEU A 397 -2.21 18.67 -0.21
CA LEU A 397 -3.06 17.68 0.42
C LEU A 397 -4.18 17.18 -0.52
N SER A 398 -4.82 18.08 -1.30
CA SER A 398 -5.85 17.68 -2.28
C SER A 398 -5.24 16.80 -3.38
N THR A 399 -4.03 17.16 -3.87
CA THR A 399 -3.29 16.32 -4.82
C THR A 399 -2.99 14.95 -4.25
N ALA A 400 -2.49 14.89 -3.03
CA ALA A 400 -2.18 13.65 -2.35
C ALA A 400 -3.43 12.77 -2.18
N TYR A 401 -4.53 13.33 -1.70
CA TYR A 401 -5.78 12.57 -1.49
C TYR A 401 -6.35 12.04 -2.81
N ALA A 402 -6.38 12.86 -3.85
CA ALA A 402 -6.84 12.42 -5.16
C ALA A 402 -6.03 11.23 -5.68
N MET A 403 -4.71 11.33 -5.59
CA MET A 403 -3.80 10.29 -6.08
C MET A 403 -3.82 9.05 -5.19
N VAL A 404 -3.82 9.20 -3.86
CA VAL A 404 -3.88 8.06 -2.93
C VAL A 404 -5.19 7.28 -3.08
N ILE A 405 -6.34 7.96 -2.99
CA ILE A 405 -7.65 7.31 -3.07
C ILE A 405 -7.81 6.62 -4.43
N GLY A 406 -7.36 7.28 -5.49
CA GLY A 406 -7.47 6.77 -6.86
C GLY A 406 -6.61 5.54 -7.15
N ASN A 407 -5.38 5.49 -6.61
CA ASN A 407 -4.42 4.43 -6.91
C ASN A 407 -4.50 3.25 -5.93
N ILE A 408 -4.61 3.52 -4.63
CA ILE A 408 -4.42 2.51 -3.59
C ILE A 408 -5.29 1.26 -3.77
N VAL A 409 -6.51 1.45 -4.30
CA VAL A 409 -7.47 0.35 -4.53
C VAL A 409 -6.97 -0.64 -5.57
N GLY A 410 -6.09 -0.21 -6.49
CA GLY A 410 -5.49 -1.01 -7.55
C GLY A 410 -4.29 -1.86 -7.14
N THR A 411 -3.73 -1.66 -5.95
CA THR A 411 -2.46 -2.27 -5.49
C THR A 411 -2.36 -3.78 -5.77
N PHE A 412 -3.45 -4.53 -5.57
CA PHE A 412 -3.48 -5.98 -5.79
C PHE A 412 -4.20 -6.42 -7.07
N VAL A 413 -4.27 -5.51 -8.05
CA VAL A 413 -4.56 -5.83 -9.45
C VAL A 413 -3.30 -5.63 -10.31
N SER A 414 -2.31 -4.94 -9.76
CA SER A 414 -1.05 -4.59 -10.41
C SER A 414 -0.16 -5.82 -10.64
N PRO A 415 0.32 -6.06 -11.87
CA PRO A 415 1.32 -7.09 -12.15
C PRO A 415 2.68 -6.79 -11.54
N LEU A 416 2.88 -5.56 -11.05
CA LEU A 416 4.11 -5.10 -10.41
C LEU A 416 4.08 -5.30 -8.88
N SER A 417 2.97 -5.84 -8.33
CA SER A 417 2.84 -6.17 -6.91
C SER A 417 3.39 -7.58 -6.62
N PRO A 418 4.51 -7.73 -5.90
CA PRO A 418 5.05 -9.05 -5.56
C PRO A 418 4.07 -9.91 -4.74
N ALA A 419 3.29 -9.29 -3.86
CA ALA A 419 2.29 -9.97 -3.05
C ALA A 419 1.18 -10.61 -3.91
N LEU A 420 0.81 -9.99 -5.04
CA LEU A 420 -0.15 -10.56 -5.97
C LEU A 420 0.40 -11.82 -6.66
N TRP A 421 1.68 -11.86 -7.01
CA TRP A 421 2.30 -13.08 -7.57
C TRP A 421 2.28 -14.23 -6.57
N LEU A 422 2.55 -13.95 -5.28
CA LEU A 422 2.39 -14.94 -4.21
C LEU A 422 0.94 -15.44 -4.14
N ALA A 423 -0.04 -14.54 -4.18
CA ALA A 423 -1.46 -14.88 -4.16
C ALA A 423 -1.87 -15.79 -5.33
N LEU A 424 -1.42 -15.45 -6.54
CA LEU A 424 -1.66 -16.24 -7.75
C LEU A 424 -1.02 -17.62 -7.65
N GLY A 425 0.22 -17.71 -7.15
CA GLY A 425 0.92 -18.98 -6.91
C GLY A 425 0.16 -19.88 -5.93
N LEU A 426 -0.29 -19.34 -4.79
CA LEU A 426 -1.08 -20.05 -3.77
C LEU A 426 -2.42 -20.55 -4.32
N ALA A 427 -3.06 -19.78 -5.19
CA ALA A 427 -4.35 -20.12 -5.77
C ALA A 427 -4.24 -20.99 -7.03
N GLY A 428 -3.06 -21.10 -7.64
CA GLY A 428 -2.83 -21.77 -8.93
C GLY A 428 -3.50 -21.02 -10.09
N LEU A 429 -3.42 -19.68 -10.12
CA LEU A 429 -4.12 -18.82 -11.05
C LEU A 429 -3.16 -17.99 -11.92
N GLU A 430 -3.68 -17.49 -13.05
CA GLU A 430 -2.92 -16.71 -14.04
C GLU A 430 -3.14 -15.20 -13.87
N MET A 431 -2.07 -14.40 -13.92
CA MET A 431 -2.06 -12.95 -13.80
C MET A 431 -2.99 -12.28 -14.82
N GLY A 432 -2.85 -12.62 -16.10
CA GLY A 432 -3.63 -11.96 -17.15
C GLY A 432 -5.14 -12.19 -17.04
N ARG A 433 -5.57 -13.34 -16.51
CA ARG A 433 -6.98 -13.61 -16.22
C ARG A 433 -7.46 -12.88 -14.98
N HIS A 434 -6.60 -12.77 -13.95
CA HIS A 434 -6.93 -11.99 -12.76
C HIS A 434 -7.15 -10.52 -13.10
N ILE A 435 -6.24 -9.91 -13.84
CA ILE A 435 -6.38 -8.50 -14.27
C ILE A 435 -7.69 -8.30 -15.04
N ARG A 436 -7.96 -9.14 -16.05
CA ARG A 436 -9.21 -9.03 -16.85
C ARG A 436 -10.47 -9.21 -16.01
N TYR A 437 -10.43 -10.03 -14.97
CA TYR A 437 -11.57 -10.29 -14.10
C TYR A 437 -11.80 -9.14 -13.11
N SER A 438 -10.72 -8.56 -12.57
CA SER A 438 -10.75 -7.67 -11.41
C SER A 438 -10.69 -6.19 -11.75
N LEU A 439 -9.97 -5.80 -12.83
CA LEU A 439 -9.63 -4.42 -13.14
C LEU A 439 -10.83 -3.47 -13.14
N PHE A 440 -11.88 -3.80 -13.90
CA PHE A 440 -13.03 -2.88 -14.04
C PHE A 440 -13.84 -2.73 -12.75
N TRP A 441 -13.92 -3.78 -11.93
CA TRP A 441 -14.60 -3.70 -10.62
C TRP A 441 -13.82 -2.82 -9.65
N ILE A 442 -12.52 -3.03 -9.57
CA ILE A 442 -11.63 -2.30 -8.69
C ILE A 442 -11.51 -0.84 -9.14
N TRP A 443 -11.34 -0.59 -10.44
CA TRP A 443 -11.32 0.77 -10.98
C TRP A 443 -12.65 1.50 -10.77
N GLY A 444 -13.78 0.82 -10.95
CA GLY A 444 -15.09 1.38 -10.62
C GLY A 444 -15.22 1.82 -9.17
N ILE A 445 -14.74 1.02 -8.22
CA ILE A 445 -14.70 1.41 -6.79
C ILE A 445 -13.79 2.62 -6.59
N SER A 446 -12.61 2.63 -7.19
CA SER A 446 -11.66 3.76 -7.10
C SER A 446 -12.32 5.06 -7.58
N ILE A 447 -12.97 5.06 -8.75
CA ILE A 447 -13.69 6.23 -9.29
C ILE A 447 -14.76 6.71 -8.31
N VAL A 448 -15.57 5.79 -7.77
CA VAL A 448 -16.62 6.15 -6.80
C VAL A 448 -16.01 6.78 -5.55
N LEU A 449 -14.88 6.26 -5.06
CA LEU A 449 -14.21 6.81 -3.87
C LEU A 449 -13.62 8.21 -4.14
N VAL A 450 -12.98 8.43 -5.29
CA VAL A 450 -12.47 9.76 -5.68
C VAL A 450 -13.62 10.77 -5.77
N ILE A 451 -14.71 10.40 -6.45
CA ILE A 451 -15.90 11.26 -6.55
C ILE A 451 -16.48 11.55 -5.17
N THR A 452 -16.57 10.54 -4.30
CA THR A 452 -17.03 10.72 -2.92
C THR A 452 -16.14 11.67 -2.14
N ALA A 453 -14.83 11.58 -2.29
CA ALA A 453 -13.86 12.45 -1.63
C ALA A 453 -14.00 13.92 -2.08
N ILE A 454 -14.28 14.14 -3.38
CA ILE A 454 -14.60 15.47 -3.92
C ILE A 454 -15.88 16.03 -3.25
N PHE A 455 -16.96 15.25 -3.19
CA PHE A 455 -18.20 15.70 -2.54
C PHE A 455 -18.07 15.95 -1.03
N MET A 456 -17.12 15.26 -0.39
CA MET A 456 -16.81 15.47 1.03
C MET A 456 -15.89 16.68 1.27
N GLY A 457 -15.37 17.31 0.22
CA GLY A 457 -14.42 18.43 0.32
C GLY A 457 -13.04 18.02 0.84
N ILE A 458 -12.65 16.76 0.63
CA ILE A 458 -11.30 16.23 0.95
C ILE A 458 -10.32 16.53 -0.18
N ILE A 459 -10.84 16.54 -1.42
CA ILE A 459 -10.11 16.85 -2.66
C ILE A 459 -10.59 18.18 -3.21
#